data_36e4cc233e6d1ac62fb1e04d4b9fa181
#
_entry.id   36e4cc233e6d1ac62fb1e04d4b9fa181
#
_cell.length_a   1.000
_cell.length_b   1.000
_cell.length_c   1.000
_cell.angle_alpha   90.00
_cell.angle_beta   90.00
_cell.angle_gamma   90.00
#
_symmetry.space_group_name_H-M   'P 1'
#
loop_
_entity.id
_entity.type
_entity.pdbx_description
1 polymer ?
#
loop_
_entity_poly.entity_id
_entity_poly.type
_entity_poly.pdbx_seq_one_letter_code
_entity_poly.pdbx_strand_id
1 'polypeptide(L)'
;MSERIANAALRQKVMSADDAAALIHDGDQIGFGGFTGSGYPKELPGALAKRIQESHDRGEKFTVNVFTGASTAPELDGALASVDGIGWRMPYQSDPQMRSKINDGTSFYTDIHLSESGMMVRQSFFGKVDFAVIEATRITADGDVVLTSSVGNNAVYCDTAEKVIIEVNSWQSEDLEGMHDIYGGFALPPNRVPIPITHPGDRIGDKFLHISQNKIVAIVETAGPDRNTPFKPIDDDSRKIAGFLLDFYDNEVKQGRIPKNLLPLQSGVGNIPNAVLDGLLHSDLEHLTSYTEVIQDGMIDLIDAGKLDVASATAFSLSPDYAHKMNENAAFYRDHIILRPQEISNHPEVIRRLGVIGANGMIEADIYGNVNSTHVMGSRMMNGIGGSGDFTRNAYILSLIHI
;
A
#
# COMPACT_ATOMS: atom_id res chain seq x y z
N MET A 1 21.69 8.22 16.70
CA MET A 1 20.35 8.28 17.20
C MET A 1 19.81 9.68 17.04
N SER A 2 18.65 9.80 16.51
CA SER A 2 17.67 10.86 16.33
C SER A 2 18.09 12.17 15.67
N GLU A 3 19.07 12.18 14.81
CA GLU A 3 19.20 13.29 13.84
C GLU A 3 17.94 13.40 12.96
N ARG A 4 17.26 12.27 12.76
CA ARG A 4 16.01 12.18 11.99
C ARG A 4 14.76 12.73 12.72
N ILE A 5 14.86 13.05 14.02
CA ILE A 5 13.79 13.69 14.80
C ILE A 5 14.25 15.10 15.15
N ALA A 6 14.03 16.06 14.23
CA ALA A 6 14.52 17.43 14.41
C ALA A 6 13.71 18.23 15.44
N ASN A 7 12.43 17.89 15.67
CA ASN A 7 11.57 18.55 16.66
C ASN A 7 11.97 18.16 18.08
N ALA A 8 12.39 19.15 18.89
CA ALA A 8 12.90 18.94 20.26
C ALA A 8 11.85 18.40 21.24
N ALA A 9 10.59 18.81 21.09
CA ALA A 9 9.50 18.33 21.96
C ALA A 9 9.14 16.87 21.64
N LEU A 10 9.11 16.50 20.37
CA LEU A 10 8.82 15.14 19.94
C LEU A 10 9.98 14.19 20.27
N ARG A 11 11.22 14.67 20.28
CA ARG A 11 12.39 13.87 20.71
C ARG A 11 12.27 13.35 22.14
N GLN A 12 11.53 14.06 23.01
CA GLN A 12 11.26 13.63 24.38
C GLN A 12 10.27 12.44 24.46
N LYS A 13 9.58 12.11 23.37
CA LYS A 13 8.63 11.01 23.27
C LYS A 13 9.25 9.71 22.73
N VAL A 14 10.56 9.72 22.49
CA VAL A 14 11.30 8.50 22.06
C VAL A 14 11.33 7.51 23.20
N MET A 15 10.92 6.28 22.92
CA MET A 15 10.89 5.18 23.89
C MET A 15 11.12 3.83 23.19
N SER A 16 11.23 2.75 23.97
CA SER A 16 11.34 1.40 23.43
C SER A 16 10.00 0.94 22.79
N ALA A 17 10.07 -0.05 21.91
CA ALA A 17 8.87 -0.68 21.36
C ALA A 17 8.02 -1.36 22.45
N ASP A 18 8.65 -1.96 23.47
CA ASP A 18 7.95 -2.56 24.62
C ASP A 18 7.17 -1.48 25.42
N ASP A 19 7.77 -0.30 25.68
CA ASP A 19 7.09 0.79 26.36
C ASP A 19 5.95 1.37 25.53
N ALA A 20 6.15 1.51 24.20
CA ALA A 20 5.11 1.96 23.29
C ALA A 20 3.95 0.95 23.22
N ALA A 21 4.24 -0.34 23.15
CA ALA A 21 3.24 -1.40 23.17
C ALA A 21 2.46 -1.44 24.50
N ALA A 22 3.06 -1.02 25.61
CA ALA A 22 2.37 -0.92 26.91
C ALA A 22 1.22 0.09 26.94
N LEU A 23 1.18 1.02 26.00
CA LEU A 23 0.10 2.00 25.85
C LEU A 23 -1.18 1.41 25.23
N ILE A 24 -1.09 0.25 24.56
CA ILE A 24 -2.18 -0.42 23.86
C ILE A 24 -2.88 -1.41 24.78
N HIS A 25 -4.21 -1.50 24.73
CA HIS A 25 -5.02 -2.32 25.63
C HIS A 25 -5.92 -3.30 24.86
N ASP A 26 -6.49 -4.28 25.59
CA ASP A 26 -7.47 -5.21 24.99
C ASP A 26 -8.64 -4.45 24.39
N GLY A 27 -8.99 -4.81 23.15
CA GLY A 27 -10.09 -4.24 22.40
C GLY A 27 -9.73 -2.97 21.61
N ASP A 28 -8.53 -2.41 21.77
CA ASP A 28 -8.14 -1.21 21.01
C ASP A 28 -8.19 -1.46 19.49
N GLN A 29 -8.66 -0.44 18.77
CA GLN A 29 -8.74 -0.41 17.32
C GLN A 29 -7.56 0.36 16.74
N ILE A 30 -6.70 -0.32 16.02
CA ILE A 30 -5.40 0.22 15.57
C ILE A 30 -5.36 0.32 14.05
N GLY A 31 -5.15 1.53 13.55
CA GLY A 31 -4.80 1.80 12.17
C GLY A 31 -3.29 1.71 11.97
N PHE A 32 -2.79 0.59 11.43
CA PHE A 32 -1.39 0.45 11.09
C PHE A 32 -1.09 1.01 9.69
N GLY A 33 -0.03 1.80 9.60
CA GLY A 33 0.58 2.20 8.35
C GLY A 33 1.13 1.03 7.58
N GLY A 34 1.53 1.29 6.34
CA GLY A 34 2.05 0.29 5.44
C GLY A 34 1.03 -0.16 4.39
N PHE A 35 1.59 -0.63 3.29
CA PHE A 35 0.84 -1.18 2.18
C PHE A 35 1.67 -2.29 1.56
N THR A 36 1.16 -3.51 1.47
CA THR A 36 1.97 -4.70 1.19
C THR A 36 3.13 -4.83 2.21
N GLY A 37 4.29 -5.29 1.82
CA GLY A 37 5.49 -5.34 2.67
C GLY A 37 6.30 -4.05 2.70
N SER A 38 5.69 -2.88 2.48
CA SER A 38 6.36 -1.59 2.41
C SER A 38 5.78 -0.58 3.39
N GLY A 39 6.66 0.15 4.08
CA GLY A 39 6.30 1.29 4.92
C GLY A 39 5.43 0.94 6.14
N TYR A 40 5.48 -0.30 6.63
CA TYR A 40 4.78 -0.76 7.83
C TYR A 40 5.70 -0.65 9.05
N PRO A 41 5.14 -0.46 10.26
CA PRO A 41 5.90 -0.51 11.51
C PRO A 41 6.58 -1.88 11.71
N LYS A 42 7.87 -1.88 12.10
CA LYS A 42 8.72 -3.08 12.17
C LYS A 42 8.85 -3.67 13.57
N GLU A 43 8.91 -2.80 14.60
CA GLU A 43 9.24 -3.21 15.97
C GLU A 43 8.00 -3.33 16.87
N LEU A 44 7.09 -2.35 16.80
CA LEU A 44 5.93 -2.30 17.68
C LEU A 44 5.01 -3.52 17.55
N PRO A 45 4.72 -4.06 16.36
CA PRO A 45 3.84 -5.23 16.25
C PRO A 45 4.42 -6.46 16.96
N GLY A 46 5.74 -6.67 16.89
CA GLY A 46 6.43 -7.75 17.59
C GLY A 46 6.37 -7.59 19.11
N ALA A 47 6.61 -6.37 19.62
CA ALA A 47 6.49 -6.05 21.04
C ALA A 47 5.05 -6.23 21.55
N LEU A 48 4.06 -5.81 20.75
CA LEU A 48 2.64 -6.01 21.06
C LEU A 48 2.26 -7.51 21.08
N ALA A 49 2.72 -8.28 20.08
CA ALA A 49 2.48 -9.72 20.04
C ALA A 49 3.05 -10.44 21.28
N LYS A 50 4.27 -10.10 21.69
CA LYS A 50 4.88 -10.61 22.91
C LYS A 50 4.02 -10.31 24.14
N ARG A 51 3.55 -9.08 24.28
CA ARG A 51 2.71 -8.65 25.40
C ARG A 51 1.34 -9.34 25.40
N ILE A 52 0.75 -9.57 24.23
CA ILE A 52 -0.49 -10.33 24.07
C ILE A 52 -0.27 -11.78 24.54
N GLN A 53 0.82 -12.43 24.10
CA GLN A 53 1.15 -13.79 24.50
C GLN A 53 1.32 -13.89 26.02
N GLU A 54 2.06 -12.96 26.65
CA GLU A 54 2.23 -12.92 28.10
C GLU A 54 0.90 -12.77 28.86
N SER A 55 -0.07 -12.05 28.31
CA SER A 55 -1.42 -11.95 28.89
C SER A 55 -2.19 -13.26 28.75
N HIS A 56 -2.14 -13.89 27.58
CA HIS A 56 -2.76 -15.19 27.35
C HIS A 56 -2.16 -16.29 28.27
N ASP A 57 -0.85 -16.28 28.49
CA ASP A 57 -0.17 -17.22 29.39
C ASP A 57 -0.64 -17.06 30.87
N ARG A 58 -1.12 -15.86 31.24
CA ARG A 58 -1.76 -15.62 32.55
C ARG A 58 -3.26 -15.93 32.56
N GLY A 59 -3.84 -16.37 31.44
CA GLY A 59 -5.27 -16.61 31.29
C GLY A 59 -6.10 -15.35 31.11
N GLU A 60 -5.48 -14.23 30.77
CA GLU A 60 -6.12 -12.95 30.52
C GLU A 60 -6.44 -12.83 29.03
N LYS A 61 -7.60 -12.25 28.69
CA LYS A 61 -7.94 -11.94 27.30
C LYS A 61 -7.19 -10.69 26.85
N PHE A 62 -6.57 -10.74 25.67
CA PHE A 62 -6.00 -9.58 25.03
C PHE A 62 -6.03 -9.76 23.49
N THR A 63 -6.89 -9.03 22.82
CA THR A 63 -6.95 -8.95 21.36
C THR A 63 -7.05 -7.49 20.93
N VAL A 64 -6.58 -7.16 19.73
CA VAL A 64 -6.73 -5.85 19.11
C VAL A 64 -7.44 -5.97 17.76
N ASN A 65 -8.05 -4.89 17.30
CA ASN A 65 -8.60 -4.80 15.95
C ASN A 65 -7.56 -4.13 15.04
N VAL A 66 -7.22 -4.77 13.92
CA VAL A 66 -6.12 -4.36 13.04
C VAL A 66 -6.65 -3.88 11.71
N PHE A 67 -6.47 -2.60 11.44
CA PHE A 67 -6.78 -1.94 10.17
C PHE A 67 -5.48 -1.52 9.49
N THR A 68 -5.35 -1.76 8.19
CA THR A 68 -4.14 -1.42 7.42
C THR A 68 -4.48 -0.76 6.09
N GLY A 69 -3.49 -0.43 5.29
CA GLY A 69 -3.70 -0.04 3.89
C GLY A 69 -4.13 -1.22 3.05
N ALA A 70 -3.32 -2.28 3.07
CA ALA A 70 -3.60 -3.59 2.49
C ALA A 70 -3.03 -4.67 3.42
N SER A 71 -2.57 -5.83 2.90
CA SER A 71 -1.79 -6.77 3.71
C SER A 71 -0.46 -6.14 4.10
N THR A 72 0.12 -6.63 5.18
CA THR A 72 1.46 -6.24 5.60
C THR A 72 2.39 -7.45 5.63
N ALA A 73 3.57 -7.31 6.23
CA ALA A 73 4.56 -8.37 6.30
C ALA A 73 4.32 -9.31 7.49
N PRO A 74 5.02 -10.46 7.53
CA PRO A 74 4.93 -11.39 8.66
C PRO A 74 5.24 -10.78 10.03
N GLU A 75 6.01 -9.70 10.06
CA GLU A 75 6.36 -8.98 11.30
C GLU A 75 5.15 -8.26 11.93
N LEU A 76 4.09 -7.98 11.15
CA LEU A 76 2.85 -7.39 11.65
C LEU A 76 1.71 -8.40 11.64
N ASP A 77 1.16 -8.72 10.45
CA ASP A 77 0.01 -9.65 10.33
C ASP A 77 0.34 -11.04 10.91
N GLY A 78 1.50 -11.59 10.55
CA GLY A 78 1.94 -12.90 11.02
C GLY A 78 2.22 -12.93 12.52
N ALA A 79 2.94 -11.93 13.04
CA ALA A 79 3.29 -11.86 14.45
C ALA A 79 2.05 -11.81 15.35
N LEU A 80 1.11 -10.90 15.06
CA LEU A 80 -0.12 -10.75 15.84
C LEU A 80 -1.07 -11.94 15.67
N ALA A 81 -1.19 -12.51 14.45
CA ALA A 81 -2.01 -13.69 14.21
C ALA A 81 -1.48 -14.95 14.91
N SER A 82 -0.13 -15.08 15.04
CA SER A 82 0.50 -16.25 15.68
C SER A 82 0.14 -16.42 17.16
N VAL A 83 -0.20 -15.32 17.83
CA VAL A 83 -0.55 -15.27 19.25
C VAL A 83 -2.07 -15.09 19.49
N ASP A 84 -2.91 -15.33 18.49
CA ASP A 84 -4.35 -15.08 18.54
C ASP A 84 -4.70 -13.65 18.98
N GLY A 85 -3.85 -12.68 18.59
CA GLY A 85 -3.93 -11.29 19.01
C GLY A 85 -4.88 -10.42 18.18
N ILE A 86 -5.44 -10.93 17.06
CA ILE A 86 -6.30 -10.16 16.16
C ILE A 86 -7.75 -10.59 16.29
N GLY A 87 -8.58 -9.71 16.85
CA GLY A 87 -10.02 -9.92 16.92
C GLY A 87 -10.75 -9.61 15.61
N TRP A 88 -10.37 -8.53 14.97
CA TRP A 88 -10.94 -8.08 13.69
C TRP A 88 -9.86 -7.51 12.76
N ARG A 89 -9.90 -7.92 11.48
CA ARG A 89 -8.95 -7.52 10.45
C ARG A 89 -9.68 -6.93 9.23
N MET A 90 -9.19 -5.79 8.70
CA MET A 90 -9.62 -5.18 7.44
C MET A 90 -8.49 -4.34 6.81
N PRO A 91 -8.60 -3.87 5.57
CA PRO A 91 -9.58 -4.19 4.52
C PRO A 91 -9.16 -5.38 3.66
N TYR A 92 -7.90 -5.77 3.71
CA TYR A 92 -7.30 -6.81 2.89
C TYR A 92 -6.18 -7.51 3.65
N GLN A 93 -6.02 -8.82 3.45
CA GLN A 93 -4.91 -9.59 3.96
C GLN A 93 -4.50 -10.71 3.01
N SER A 94 -3.22 -11.11 3.05
CA SER A 94 -2.65 -12.22 2.31
C SER A 94 -1.66 -13.06 3.13
N ASP A 95 -1.42 -12.70 4.40
CA ASP A 95 -0.53 -13.46 5.28
C ASP A 95 -1.09 -14.87 5.54
N PRO A 96 -0.27 -15.95 5.46
CA PRO A 96 -0.76 -17.32 5.63
C PRO A 96 -1.32 -17.62 7.02
N GLN A 97 -0.75 -17.06 8.09
CA GLN A 97 -1.23 -17.27 9.46
C GLN A 97 -2.56 -16.57 9.69
N MET A 98 -2.65 -15.30 9.28
CA MET A 98 -3.88 -14.53 9.37
C MET A 98 -5.00 -15.18 8.53
N ARG A 99 -4.68 -15.68 7.33
CA ARG A 99 -5.60 -16.46 6.47
C ARG A 99 -6.16 -17.67 7.20
N SER A 100 -5.32 -18.41 7.93
CA SER A 100 -5.79 -19.57 8.72
C SER A 100 -6.82 -19.11 9.75
N LYS A 101 -6.50 -18.07 10.54
CA LYS A 101 -7.38 -17.55 11.60
C LYS A 101 -8.73 -17.05 11.07
N ILE A 102 -8.75 -16.49 9.87
CA ILE A 102 -10.00 -16.09 9.21
C ILE A 102 -10.80 -17.31 8.75
N ASN A 103 -10.15 -18.29 8.12
CA ASN A 103 -10.83 -19.47 7.59
C ASN A 103 -11.35 -20.42 8.67
N ASP A 104 -10.74 -20.46 9.85
CA ASP A 104 -11.21 -21.25 11.00
C ASP A 104 -12.17 -20.48 11.92
N GLY A 105 -12.41 -19.18 11.62
CA GLY A 105 -13.36 -18.34 12.35
C GLY A 105 -12.84 -17.76 13.66
N THR A 106 -11.54 -17.87 13.94
CA THR A 106 -10.91 -17.31 15.14
C THR A 106 -10.88 -15.78 15.11
N SER A 107 -10.66 -15.21 13.93
CA SER A 107 -10.62 -13.76 13.72
C SER A 107 -11.74 -13.33 12.77
N PHE A 108 -12.40 -12.22 13.11
CA PHE A 108 -13.37 -11.60 12.22
C PHE A 108 -12.65 -10.87 11.06
N TYR A 109 -13.19 -10.93 9.85
CA TYR A 109 -12.60 -10.30 8.70
C TYR A 109 -13.63 -9.52 7.88
N THR A 110 -13.25 -8.32 7.45
CA THR A 110 -14.08 -7.51 6.55
C THR A 110 -13.26 -7.18 5.30
N ASP A 111 -13.67 -7.73 4.17
CA ASP A 111 -13.11 -7.44 2.86
C ASP A 111 -13.77 -6.19 2.28
N ILE A 112 -12.97 -5.18 1.92
CA ILE A 112 -13.47 -3.89 1.43
C ILE A 112 -12.61 -3.44 0.26
N HIS A 113 -13.23 -2.78 -0.72
CA HIS A 113 -12.48 -2.07 -1.76
C HIS A 113 -11.53 -1.05 -1.14
N LEU A 114 -10.27 -1.06 -1.57
CA LEU A 114 -9.25 -0.21 -0.98
C LEU A 114 -9.56 1.27 -1.17
N SER A 115 -10.22 1.63 -2.28
CA SER A 115 -10.69 3.00 -2.54
C SER A 115 -11.70 3.52 -1.53
N GLU A 116 -12.44 2.64 -0.86
CA GLU A 116 -13.54 3.00 0.06
C GLU A 116 -13.10 2.99 1.53
N SER A 117 -12.08 2.20 1.88
CA SER A 117 -11.68 1.94 3.25
C SER A 117 -11.36 3.21 4.04
N GLY A 118 -10.62 4.16 3.45
CA GLY A 118 -10.26 5.42 4.09
C GLY A 118 -11.47 6.28 4.41
N MET A 119 -12.41 6.41 3.47
CA MET A 119 -13.62 7.20 3.69
C MET A 119 -14.53 6.58 4.75
N MET A 120 -14.67 5.26 4.78
CA MET A 120 -15.47 4.56 5.79
C MET A 120 -14.91 4.78 7.21
N VAL A 121 -13.57 4.81 7.35
CA VAL A 121 -12.90 5.15 8.61
C VAL A 121 -13.20 6.59 9.02
N ARG A 122 -13.06 7.58 8.10
CA ARG A 122 -13.38 8.98 8.37
C ARG A 122 -14.85 9.20 8.78
N GLN A 123 -15.76 8.41 8.25
CA GLN A 123 -17.18 8.44 8.61
C GLN A 123 -17.48 7.69 9.90
N SER A 124 -16.48 7.16 10.59
CA SER A 124 -16.60 6.33 11.78
C SER A 124 -17.52 5.11 11.59
N PHE A 125 -17.61 4.58 10.35
CA PHE A 125 -18.45 3.45 10.02
C PHE A 125 -18.04 2.18 10.80
N PHE A 126 -16.75 2.06 11.10
CA PHE A 126 -16.16 0.96 11.87
C PHE A 126 -15.91 1.32 13.35
N GLY A 127 -16.47 2.43 13.82
CA GLY A 127 -16.21 2.93 15.15
C GLY A 127 -14.98 3.85 15.21
N LYS A 128 -14.50 4.07 16.43
CA LYS A 128 -13.39 4.95 16.76
C LYS A 128 -12.06 4.23 16.49
N VAL A 129 -11.07 4.94 15.99
CA VAL A 129 -9.68 4.48 15.94
C VAL A 129 -8.96 4.97 17.20
N ASP A 130 -8.44 4.06 18.02
CA ASP A 130 -7.75 4.40 19.25
C ASP A 130 -6.30 4.79 18.98
N PHE A 131 -5.61 4.04 18.14
CA PHE A 131 -4.23 4.31 17.76
C PHE A 131 -4.04 4.31 16.25
N ALA A 132 -3.22 5.24 15.76
CA ALA A 132 -2.52 5.13 14.50
C ALA A 132 -1.07 4.77 14.78
N VAL A 133 -0.53 3.77 14.09
CA VAL A 133 0.88 3.37 14.20
C VAL A 133 1.48 3.40 12.81
N ILE A 134 2.38 4.35 12.55
CA ILE A 134 2.91 4.61 11.21
C ILE A 134 4.44 4.55 11.18
N GLU A 135 5.00 4.34 9.99
CA GLU A 135 6.43 4.43 9.76
C GLU A 135 6.80 5.76 9.08
N ALA A 136 7.90 6.34 9.49
CA ALA A 136 8.46 7.59 8.94
C ALA A 136 9.95 7.47 8.66
N THR A 137 10.47 8.23 7.69
CA THR A 137 11.92 8.37 7.50
C THR A 137 12.49 9.37 8.49
N ARG A 138 11.76 10.46 8.73
CA ARG A 138 12.15 11.52 9.66
C ARG A 138 10.98 12.41 10.07
N ILE A 139 11.21 13.20 11.12
CA ILE A 139 10.30 14.25 11.60
C ILE A 139 11.03 15.58 11.54
N THR A 140 10.44 16.58 10.88
CA THR A 140 11.02 17.93 10.70
C THR A 140 11.06 18.72 12.01
N ALA A 141 11.71 19.88 12.01
CA ALA A 141 11.73 20.77 13.16
C ALA A 141 10.34 21.31 13.53
N ASP A 142 9.45 21.48 12.55
CA ASP A 142 8.07 21.91 12.73
C ASP A 142 7.16 20.78 13.21
N GLY A 143 7.65 19.53 13.17
CA GLY A 143 6.90 18.33 13.59
C GLY A 143 6.17 17.63 12.45
N ASP A 144 6.40 18.04 11.21
CA ASP A 144 5.87 17.36 10.03
C ASP A 144 6.58 16.04 9.79
N VAL A 145 5.83 15.06 9.30
CA VAL A 145 6.32 13.68 9.12
C VAL A 145 6.59 13.40 7.64
N VAL A 146 7.81 12.93 7.35
CA VAL A 146 8.14 12.37 6.04
C VAL A 146 7.89 10.87 6.10
N LEU A 147 6.92 10.38 5.33
CA LEU A 147 6.60 8.95 5.24
C LEU A 147 7.74 8.16 4.57
N THR A 148 7.61 6.86 4.57
CA THR A 148 8.57 5.93 3.96
C THR A 148 8.10 5.46 2.58
N SER A 149 8.23 4.21 2.29
CA SER A 149 7.96 3.54 1.01
C SER A 149 6.47 3.33 0.70
N SER A 150 5.56 3.84 1.55
CA SER A 150 4.11 3.83 1.30
C SER A 150 3.40 5.02 1.94
N VAL A 151 2.31 5.46 1.31
CA VAL A 151 1.34 6.39 1.91
C VAL A 151 0.13 5.63 2.44
N GLY A 152 -0.43 4.69 1.68
CA GLY A 152 -1.56 3.87 2.12
C GLY A 152 -2.68 4.69 2.75
N ASN A 153 -3.12 4.26 3.94
CA ASN A 153 -4.10 4.95 4.77
C ASN A 153 -3.46 5.77 5.92
N ASN A 154 -2.16 6.05 5.89
CA ASN A 154 -1.47 6.75 6.99
C ASN A 154 -2.15 8.05 7.39
N ALA A 155 -2.50 8.89 6.41
CA ALA A 155 -3.17 10.16 6.65
C ALA A 155 -4.54 9.96 7.33
N VAL A 156 -5.32 9.00 6.83
CA VAL A 156 -6.65 8.69 7.38
C VAL A 156 -6.56 8.27 8.84
N TYR A 157 -5.63 7.35 9.15
CA TYR A 157 -5.48 6.84 10.51
C TYR A 157 -4.98 7.93 11.46
N CYS A 158 -3.99 8.74 11.05
CA CYS A 158 -3.50 9.83 11.88
C CYS A 158 -4.56 10.92 12.12
N ASP A 159 -5.40 11.21 11.12
CA ASP A 159 -6.50 12.16 11.25
C ASP A 159 -7.56 11.68 12.25
N THR A 160 -7.95 10.42 12.18
CA THR A 160 -9.08 9.86 12.91
C THR A 160 -8.72 9.29 14.28
N ALA A 161 -7.48 8.79 14.47
CA ALA A 161 -7.05 8.22 15.73
C ALA A 161 -6.97 9.24 16.87
N GLU A 162 -7.19 8.77 18.09
CA GLU A 162 -6.97 9.58 19.29
C GLU A 162 -5.48 9.75 19.60
N LYS A 163 -4.69 8.71 19.35
CA LYS A 163 -3.25 8.67 19.66
C LYS A 163 -2.48 8.19 18.45
N VAL A 164 -1.25 8.68 18.29
CA VAL A 164 -0.35 8.29 17.21
C VAL A 164 0.97 7.81 17.79
N ILE A 165 1.44 6.68 17.29
CA ILE A 165 2.79 6.15 17.52
C ILE A 165 3.52 6.19 16.19
N ILE A 166 4.76 6.69 16.17
CA ILE A 166 5.56 6.80 14.95
C ILE A 166 6.82 5.95 15.11
N GLU A 167 7.04 5.01 14.20
CA GLU A 167 8.34 4.37 14.05
C GLU A 167 9.19 5.16 13.05
N VAL A 168 10.33 5.69 13.53
CA VAL A 168 11.30 6.39 12.67
C VAL A 168 12.35 5.39 12.21
N ASN A 169 12.31 5.05 10.93
CA ASN A 169 13.13 4.01 10.33
C ASN A 169 14.36 4.59 9.63
N SER A 170 15.55 4.30 10.16
CA SER A 170 16.81 4.78 9.62
C SER A 170 17.30 3.99 8.39
N TRP A 171 16.73 2.84 8.09
CA TRP A 171 17.00 2.09 6.85
C TRP A 171 16.45 2.82 5.62
N GLN A 172 15.33 3.50 5.75
CA GLN A 172 14.69 4.25 4.68
C GLN A 172 15.48 5.51 4.32
N SER A 173 15.59 5.84 3.05
CA SER A 173 16.29 7.04 2.57
C SER A 173 15.57 8.33 2.99
N GLU A 174 16.31 9.32 3.46
CA GLU A 174 15.75 10.67 3.69
C GLU A 174 15.39 11.39 2.39
N ASP A 175 15.99 10.98 1.26
CA ASP A 175 15.69 11.51 -0.08
C ASP A 175 14.30 11.08 -0.60
N LEU A 176 13.56 10.24 0.14
CA LEU A 176 12.13 10.02 -0.09
C LEU A 176 11.31 11.31 0.15
N GLU A 177 11.84 12.29 0.87
CA GLU A 177 11.19 13.60 0.98
C GLU A 177 11.00 14.25 -0.39
N GLY A 178 9.73 14.57 -0.71
CA GLY A 178 9.34 15.11 -2.01
C GLY A 178 8.80 14.07 -2.99
N MET A 179 8.90 12.77 -2.70
CA MET A 179 8.26 11.71 -3.48
C MET A 179 6.75 11.62 -3.19
N HIS A 180 6.35 11.97 -1.97
CA HIS A 180 4.97 11.90 -1.52
C HIS A 180 4.11 13.05 -2.05
N ASP A 181 2.81 12.78 -2.19
CA ASP A 181 1.78 13.74 -2.59
C ASP A 181 0.52 13.47 -1.75
N ILE A 182 0.55 13.88 -0.48
CA ILE A 182 -0.46 13.55 0.53
C ILE A 182 -1.61 14.55 0.41
N TYR A 183 -2.69 14.15 -0.24
CA TYR A 183 -3.86 14.96 -0.42
C TYR A 183 -4.81 14.86 0.77
N GLY A 184 -5.11 16.01 1.39
CA GLY A 184 -5.99 16.12 2.55
C GLY A 184 -7.41 16.62 2.25
N GLY A 185 -7.76 16.80 0.97
CA GLY A 185 -9.01 17.45 0.54
C GLY A 185 -10.29 16.61 0.60
N PHE A 186 -10.32 15.55 1.41
CA PHE A 186 -11.47 14.66 1.53
C PHE A 186 -12.52 15.16 2.52
N ALA A 187 -13.23 16.20 2.14
CA ALA A 187 -14.42 16.61 2.89
C ALA A 187 -15.51 15.52 2.83
N LEU A 188 -16.29 15.42 3.90
CA LEU A 188 -17.48 14.56 3.88
C LEU A 188 -18.58 15.19 3.00
N PRO A 189 -19.45 14.37 2.39
CA PRO A 189 -20.60 14.89 1.66
C PRO A 189 -21.45 15.82 2.56
N PRO A 190 -22.05 16.90 2.00
CA PRO A 190 -22.10 17.26 0.57
C PRO A 190 -20.94 18.15 0.09
N ASN A 191 -19.94 18.42 0.92
CA ASN A 191 -18.87 19.38 0.64
C ASN A 191 -17.68 18.78 -0.13
N ARG A 192 -17.82 17.54 -0.60
CA ARG A 192 -16.78 16.84 -1.36
C ARG A 192 -16.62 17.46 -2.76
N VAL A 193 -15.38 17.76 -3.13
CA VAL A 193 -15.03 18.25 -4.47
C VAL A 193 -14.38 17.15 -5.32
N PRO A 194 -14.40 17.24 -6.65
CA PRO A 194 -13.67 16.33 -7.53
C PRO A 194 -12.16 16.37 -7.23
N ILE A 195 -11.51 15.21 -7.30
CA ILE A 195 -10.05 15.12 -7.15
C ILE A 195 -9.42 15.74 -8.40
N PRO A 196 -8.54 16.77 -8.27
CA PRO A 196 -8.06 17.53 -9.43
C PRO A 196 -6.84 16.87 -10.12
N ILE A 197 -6.90 15.56 -10.39
CA ILE A 197 -5.90 14.81 -11.15
C ILE A 197 -6.40 14.64 -12.58
N THR A 198 -5.67 15.14 -13.56
CA THR A 198 -5.94 15.01 -14.99
C THR A 198 -4.83 14.28 -15.74
N HIS A 199 -3.67 14.12 -15.10
CA HIS A 199 -2.52 13.39 -15.59
C HIS A 199 -1.86 12.62 -14.42
N PRO A 200 -1.26 11.44 -14.65
CA PRO A 200 -0.59 10.67 -13.57
C PRO A 200 0.46 11.46 -12.80
N GLY A 201 1.12 12.42 -13.46
CA GLY A 201 2.15 13.29 -12.88
C GLY A 201 1.63 14.49 -12.08
N ASP A 202 0.31 14.75 -12.04
CA ASP A 202 -0.23 15.88 -11.30
C ASP A 202 0.01 15.70 -9.80
N ARG A 203 0.58 16.72 -9.14
CA ARG A 203 0.70 16.79 -7.67
C ARG A 203 -0.37 17.71 -7.12
N ILE A 204 -1.12 17.24 -6.13
CA ILE A 204 -2.32 17.91 -5.61
C ILE A 204 -2.31 18.04 -4.08
N GLY A 205 -1.36 17.42 -3.40
CA GLY A 205 -1.23 17.35 -1.95
C GLY A 205 0.10 17.95 -1.46
N ASP A 206 0.43 17.59 -0.23
CA ASP A 206 1.68 17.99 0.41
C ASP A 206 2.69 16.83 0.39
N LYS A 207 3.99 17.16 0.46
CA LYS A 207 5.07 16.19 0.60
C LYS A 207 5.20 15.67 2.04
N PHE A 208 4.54 16.31 3.00
CA PHE A 208 4.54 15.96 4.41
C PHE A 208 3.18 15.45 4.88
N LEU A 209 3.21 14.55 5.84
CA LEU A 209 2.05 14.22 6.64
C LEU A 209 2.02 15.12 7.87
N HIS A 210 0.98 15.94 7.98
CA HIS A 210 0.76 16.82 9.12
C HIS A 210 -0.04 16.10 10.21
N ILE A 211 0.53 16.00 11.40
CA ILE A 211 -0.09 15.35 12.56
C ILE A 211 -0.11 16.34 13.71
N SER A 212 -1.26 16.50 14.38
CA SER A 212 -1.31 17.26 15.62
C SER A 212 -0.34 16.66 16.66
N GLN A 213 0.66 17.42 17.08
CA GLN A 213 1.71 16.94 17.98
C GLN A 213 1.17 16.43 19.32
N ASN A 214 -0.02 16.88 19.72
CA ASN A 214 -0.68 16.42 20.95
C ASN A 214 -1.16 14.96 20.82
N LYS A 215 -1.44 14.48 19.61
CA LYS A 215 -1.82 13.08 19.36
C LYS A 215 -0.63 12.13 19.42
N ILE A 216 0.59 12.60 19.11
CA ILE A 216 1.80 11.76 19.08
C ILE A 216 2.16 11.42 20.54
N VAL A 217 2.02 10.16 20.94
CA VAL A 217 2.26 9.70 22.33
C VAL A 217 3.57 8.95 22.48
N ALA A 218 4.11 8.36 21.41
CA ALA A 218 5.36 7.61 21.42
C ALA A 218 6.06 7.71 20.06
N ILE A 219 7.38 7.64 20.09
CA ILE A 219 8.24 7.48 18.92
C ILE A 219 9.18 6.32 19.19
N VAL A 220 9.27 5.37 18.24
CA VAL A 220 10.17 4.23 18.30
C VAL A 220 11.18 4.36 17.18
N GLU A 221 12.47 4.13 17.46
CA GLU A 221 13.51 4.13 16.44
C GLU A 221 13.76 2.71 15.93
N THR A 222 13.84 2.55 14.61
CA THR A 222 14.10 1.25 13.96
C THR A 222 15.07 1.41 12.78
N ALA A 223 15.58 0.28 12.27
CA ALA A 223 16.46 0.20 11.10
C ALA A 223 16.12 -1.03 10.22
N GLY A 224 14.89 -1.49 10.27
CA GLY A 224 14.44 -2.67 9.53
C GLY A 224 14.12 -2.40 8.06
N PRO A 225 14.51 -3.28 7.13
CA PRO A 225 14.15 -3.16 5.71
C PRO A 225 12.66 -3.49 5.48
N ASP A 226 12.15 -3.07 4.33
CA ASP A 226 10.87 -3.54 3.83
C ASP A 226 10.94 -5.03 3.44
N ARG A 227 9.79 -5.72 3.53
CA ARG A 227 9.69 -7.17 3.35
C ARG A 227 8.64 -7.54 2.31
N ASN A 228 8.89 -7.20 1.08
CA ASN A 228 8.11 -7.74 -0.03
C ASN A 228 8.64 -9.12 -0.45
N THR A 229 7.72 -9.98 -0.88
CA THR A 229 8.09 -11.29 -1.41
C THR A 229 8.82 -11.11 -2.74
N PRO A 230 10.01 -11.71 -2.93
CA PRO A 230 10.69 -11.68 -4.22
C PRO A 230 9.83 -12.29 -5.32
N PHE A 231 9.89 -11.71 -6.52
CA PHE A 231 9.20 -12.26 -7.67
C PHE A 231 9.86 -13.57 -8.14
N LYS A 232 9.04 -14.50 -8.60
CA LYS A 232 9.55 -15.68 -9.29
C LYS A 232 10.07 -15.29 -10.68
N PRO A 233 11.06 -16.01 -11.22
CA PRO A 233 11.46 -15.82 -12.61
C PRO A 233 10.26 -15.95 -13.56
N ILE A 234 10.26 -15.12 -14.61
CA ILE A 234 9.20 -15.14 -15.63
C ILE A 234 9.25 -16.49 -16.36
N ASP A 235 8.17 -17.25 -16.33
CA ASP A 235 8.03 -18.50 -17.03
C ASP A 235 7.57 -18.31 -18.49
N ASP A 236 7.59 -19.39 -19.28
CA ASP A 236 7.26 -19.34 -20.71
C ASP A 236 5.78 -19.02 -20.97
N ASP A 237 4.89 -19.43 -20.07
CA ASP A 237 3.46 -19.12 -20.23
C ASP A 237 3.18 -17.64 -19.93
N SER A 238 3.82 -17.08 -18.90
CA SER A 238 3.76 -15.64 -18.61
C SER A 238 4.31 -14.82 -19.79
N ARG A 239 5.42 -15.26 -20.43
CA ARG A 239 5.95 -14.59 -21.64
C ARG A 239 4.99 -14.66 -22.83
N LYS A 240 4.32 -15.79 -23.05
CA LYS A 240 3.32 -15.91 -24.12
C LYS A 240 2.13 -14.99 -23.90
N ILE A 241 1.60 -14.93 -22.67
CA ILE A 241 0.49 -14.05 -22.30
C ILE A 241 0.90 -12.59 -22.51
N ALA A 242 2.08 -12.20 -22.03
CA ALA A 242 2.63 -10.87 -22.25
C ALA A 242 2.77 -10.55 -23.75
N GLY A 243 3.25 -11.49 -24.56
CA GLY A 243 3.34 -11.34 -26.02
C GLY A 243 2.01 -11.03 -26.66
N PHE A 244 0.93 -11.73 -26.31
CA PHE A 244 -0.41 -11.45 -26.82
C PHE A 244 -0.93 -10.06 -26.42
N LEU A 245 -0.62 -9.61 -25.20
CA LEU A 245 -1.00 -8.26 -24.76
C LEU A 245 -0.23 -7.18 -25.52
N LEU A 246 1.05 -7.35 -25.77
CA LEU A 246 1.86 -6.41 -26.55
C LEU A 246 1.39 -6.36 -28.02
N ASP A 247 1.12 -7.51 -28.65
CA ASP A 247 0.52 -7.57 -29.98
C ASP A 247 -0.82 -6.83 -30.04
N PHE A 248 -1.62 -6.98 -28.98
CA PHE A 248 -2.89 -6.25 -28.85
C PHE A 248 -2.65 -4.74 -28.76
N TYR A 249 -1.75 -4.26 -27.89
CA TYR A 249 -1.45 -2.83 -27.79
C TYR A 249 -0.94 -2.25 -29.10
N ASP A 250 -0.04 -2.95 -29.79
CA ASP A 250 0.45 -2.56 -31.11
C ASP A 250 -0.69 -2.43 -32.13
N ASN A 251 -1.62 -3.38 -32.14
CA ASN A 251 -2.80 -3.30 -33.01
C ASN A 251 -3.70 -2.12 -32.65
N GLU A 252 -3.96 -1.85 -31.36
CA GLU A 252 -4.80 -0.74 -30.93
C GLU A 252 -4.18 0.63 -31.31
N VAL A 253 -2.84 0.73 -31.17
CA VAL A 253 -2.09 1.92 -31.63
C VAL A 253 -2.19 2.08 -33.15
N LYS A 254 -1.96 1.01 -33.92
CA LYS A 254 -2.07 1.02 -35.41
C LYS A 254 -3.47 1.41 -35.90
N GLN A 255 -4.49 1.01 -35.18
CA GLN A 255 -5.90 1.38 -35.49
C GLN A 255 -6.27 2.79 -34.99
N GLY A 256 -5.37 3.49 -34.28
CA GLY A 256 -5.62 4.82 -33.72
C GLY A 256 -6.64 4.86 -32.57
N ARG A 257 -6.88 3.71 -31.90
CA ARG A 257 -7.80 3.63 -30.76
C ARG A 257 -7.15 4.01 -29.43
N ILE A 258 -5.83 3.85 -29.32
CA ILE A 258 -5.04 4.36 -28.21
C ILE A 258 -3.82 5.12 -28.72
N PRO A 259 -3.26 6.06 -27.96
CA PRO A 259 -2.09 6.83 -28.37
C PRO A 259 -0.83 5.95 -28.43
N LYS A 260 0.20 6.42 -29.17
CA LYS A 260 1.45 5.68 -29.38
C LYS A 260 2.22 5.43 -28.07
N ASN A 261 2.12 6.33 -27.10
CA ASN A 261 2.70 6.19 -25.76
C ASN A 261 1.78 5.48 -24.77
N LEU A 262 0.75 4.79 -25.29
CA LEU A 262 -0.32 4.15 -24.53
C LEU A 262 -1.10 5.12 -23.61
N LEU A 263 -2.09 4.61 -22.93
CA LEU A 263 -2.75 5.26 -21.80
C LEU A 263 -2.02 4.84 -20.51
N PRO A 264 -2.26 5.51 -19.38
CA PRO A 264 -1.59 5.15 -18.13
C PRO A 264 -1.76 3.68 -17.79
N LEU A 265 -0.65 3.04 -17.45
CA LEU A 265 -0.61 1.61 -17.16
C LEU A 265 -0.87 1.34 -15.67
N GLN A 266 -1.69 0.35 -15.37
CA GLN A 266 -1.76 -0.27 -14.06
C GLN A 266 -1.33 -1.71 -14.16
N SER A 267 -0.49 -2.15 -13.24
CA SER A 267 0.02 -3.51 -13.17
C SER A 267 -0.25 -4.10 -11.77
N GLY A 268 -0.94 -5.23 -11.72
CA GLY A 268 -1.04 -6.05 -10.52
C GLY A 268 0.29 -6.70 -10.17
N VAL A 269 0.40 -7.30 -8.98
CA VAL A 269 1.59 -8.02 -8.53
C VAL A 269 1.57 -9.46 -9.06
N GLY A 270 2.67 -9.93 -9.66
CA GLY A 270 2.81 -11.31 -10.10
C GLY A 270 3.64 -11.52 -11.37
N ASN A 271 3.78 -12.79 -11.78
CA ASN A 271 4.64 -13.16 -12.92
C ASN A 271 4.15 -12.59 -14.25
N ILE A 272 2.84 -12.65 -14.51
CA ILE A 272 2.27 -12.15 -15.79
C ILE A 272 2.44 -10.62 -15.89
N PRO A 273 2.05 -9.80 -14.89
CA PRO A 273 2.33 -8.38 -14.90
C PRO A 273 3.82 -8.04 -15.11
N ASN A 274 4.72 -8.78 -14.44
CA ASN A 274 6.16 -8.57 -14.62
C ASN A 274 6.62 -8.92 -16.06
N ALA A 275 6.06 -9.96 -16.67
CA ALA A 275 6.36 -10.30 -18.05
C ALA A 275 5.87 -9.23 -19.04
N VAL A 276 4.75 -8.57 -18.76
CA VAL A 276 4.26 -7.42 -19.55
C VAL A 276 5.22 -6.25 -19.44
N LEU A 277 5.66 -5.90 -18.22
CA LEU A 277 6.63 -4.82 -17.99
C LEU A 277 7.98 -5.11 -18.69
N ASP A 278 8.47 -6.34 -18.60
CA ASP A 278 9.67 -6.80 -19.32
C ASP A 278 9.52 -6.68 -20.84
N GLY A 279 8.36 -7.07 -21.38
CA GLY A 279 8.05 -6.91 -22.80
C GLY A 279 7.98 -5.43 -23.23
N LEU A 280 7.43 -4.56 -22.41
CA LEU A 280 7.42 -3.10 -22.66
C LEU A 280 8.85 -2.53 -22.65
N LEU A 281 9.71 -3.02 -21.75
CA LEU A 281 11.12 -2.63 -21.69
C LEU A 281 11.85 -2.88 -23.02
N HIS A 282 11.53 -3.99 -23.69
CA HIS A 282 12.14 -4.41 -24.96
C HIS A 282 11.38 -3.91 -26.22
N SER A 283 10.25 -3.22 -26.06
CA SER A 283 9.45 -2.67 -27.16
C SER A 283 9.99 -1.34 -27.67
N ASP A 284 9.41 -0.83 -28.78
CA ASP A 284 9.67 0.52 -29.30
C ASP A 284 8.76 1.60 -28.67
N LEU A 285 8.02 1.27 -27.61
CA LEU A 285 7.16 2.18 -26.89
C LEU A 285 7.97 3.06 -25.94
N GLU A 286 7.68 4.36 -25.94
CA GLU A 286 8.38 5.40 -25.17
C GLU A 286 7.36 6.37 -24.57
N HIS A 287 7.80 7.19 -23.61
CA HIS A 287 6.98 8.18 -22.91
C HIS A 287 5.75 7.56 -22.24
N LEU A 288 5.93 6.36 -21.68
CA LEU A 288 4.89 5.67 -20.94
C LEU A 288 4.61 6.39 -19.62
N THR A 289 3.39 6.25 -19.14
CA THR A 289 3.00 6.70 -17.80
C THR A 289 2.33 5.56 -17.03
N SER A 290 2.41 5.58 -15.72
CA SER A 290 1.73 4.60 -14.88
C SER A 290 0.85 5.30 -13.82
N TYR A 291 -0.34 4.76 -13.64
CA TYR A 291 -1.24 5.08 -12.53
C TYR A 291 -1.74 3.77 -11.94
N THR A 292 -1.15 3.37 -10.83
CA THR A 292 -1.26 2.01 -10.30
C THR A 292 -1.40 2.00 -8.78
N GLU A 293 -1.61 0.84 -8.21
CA GLU A 293 -1.61 0.64 -6.76
C GLU A 293 -0.20 0.58 -6.20
N VAL A 294 0.69 -0.22 -6.82
CA VAL A 294 2.07 -0.40 -6.36
C VAL A 294 3.06 -0.29 -7.51
N ILE A 295 4.27 0.17 -7.19
CA ILE A 295 5.42 0.22 -8.10
C ILE A 295 6.27 -1.02 -7.86
N GLN A 296 6.59 -1.73 -8.96
CA GLN A 296 7.32 -2.99 -8.98
C GLN A 296 8.68 -2.85 -9.67
N ASP A 297 9.52 -3.87 -9.55
CA ASP A 297 10.88 -3.91 -10.12
C ASP A 297 10.89 -3.52 -11.61
N GLY A 298 10.01 -4.10 -12.43
CA GLY A 298 9.94 -3.79 -13.85
C GLY A 298 9.57 -2.33 -14.18
N MET A 299 8.88 -1.62 -13.28
CA MET A 299 8.65 -0.18 -13.46
C MET A 299 9.91 0.64 -13.18
N ILE A 300 10.73 0.21 -12.24
CA ILE A 300 12.04 0.80 -11.98
C ILE A 300 12.95 0.62 -13.20
N ASP A 301 12.97 -0.56 -13.81
CA ASP A 301 13.73 -0.81 -15.03
C ASP A 301 13.27 0.08 -16.20
N LEU A 302 11.96 0.28 -16.34
CA LEU A 302 11.40 1.19 -17.36
C LEU A 302 11.79 2.67 -17.11
N ILE A 303 11.85 3.11 -15.85
CA ILE A 303 12.33 4.45 -15.49
C ILE A 303 13.82 4.58 -15.82
N ASP A 304 14.64 3.60 -15.44
CA ASP A 304 16.08 3.60 -15.73
C ASP A 304 16.40 3.60 -17.22
N ALA A 305 15.55 2.93 -18.03
CA ALA A 305 15.65 2.93 -19.47
C ALA A 305 15.12 4.23 -20.13
N GLY A 306 14.58 5.17 -19.37
CA GLY A 306 13.97 6.40 -19.88
C GLY A 306 12.67 6.19 -20.66
N LYS A 307 11.98 5.06 -20.46
CA LYS A 307 10.74 4.70 -21.15
C LYS A 307 9.48 5.04 -20.36
N LEU A 308 9.56 5.08 -19.02
CA LEU A 308 8.48 5.45 -18.12
C LEU A 308 8.76 6.83 -17.54
N ASP A 309 8.02 7.83 -17.97
CA ASP A 309 8.22 9.23 -17.57
C ASP A 309 7.78 9.47 -16.12
N VAL A 310 6.65 8.88 -15.74
CA VAL A 310 6.11 9.00 -14.37
C VAL A 310 5.33 7.77 -13.95
N ALA A 311 5.53 7.36 -12.68
CA ALA A 311 4.76 6.34 -12.00
C ALA A 311 4.06 6.91 -10.76
N SER A 312 2.74 6.84 -10.72
CA SER A 312 1.91 7.28 -9.59
C SER A 312 1.28 6.07 -8.90
N ALA A 313 1.51 5.92 -7.60
CA ALA A 313 1.05 4.76 -6.83
C ALA A 313 0.81 5.11 -5.36
N THR A 314 0.41 4.14 -4.55
CA THR A 314 0.32 4.32 -3.09
C THR A 314 1.53 3.76 -2.34
N ALA A 315 2.24 2.81 -2.92
CA ALA A 315 3.37 2.14 -2.27
C ALA A 315 4.33 1.50 -3.26
N PHE A 316 5.47 1.09 -2.76
CA PHE A 316 6.35 0.14 -3.44
C PHE A 316 5.95 -1.31 -3.15
N SER A 317 6.28 -2.19 -4.10
CA SER A 317 6.31 -3.64 -3.95
C SER A 317 7.58 -4.16 -4.64
N LEU A 318 8.72 -3.76 -4.08
CA LEU A 318 10.05 -4.02 -4.65
C LEU A 318 10.67 -5.26 -4.01
N SER A 319 11.37 -6.05 -4.82
CA SER A 319 12.27 -7.08 -4.30
C SER A 319 13.38 -6.46 -3.43
N PRO A 320 14.04 -7.23 -2.56
CA PRO A 320 15.08 -6.69 -1.68
C PRO A 320 16.17 -5.90 -2.41
N ASP A 321 16.65 -6.40 -3.55
CA ASP A 321 17.69 -5.73 -4.33
C ASP A 321 17.21 -4.39 -4.91
N TYR A 322 15.97 -4.35 -5.42
CA TYR A 322 15.38 -3.13 -5.94
C TYR A 322 15.00 -2.14 -4.82
N ALA A 323 14.65 -2.61 -3.64
CA ALA A 323 14.42 -1.74 -2.48
C ALA A 323 15.72 -1.06 -2.02
N HIS A 324 16.86 -1.78 -2.03
CA HIS A 324 18.19 -1.17 -1.82
C HIS A 324 18.52 -0.15 -2.91
N LYS A 325 18.38 -0.53 -4.18
CA LYS A 325 18.60 0.37 -5.32
C LYS A 325 17.76 1.65 -5.23
N MET A 326 16.48 1.51 -4.83
CA MET A 326 15.58 2.65 -4.60
C MET A 326 16.11 3.57 -3.51
N ASN A 327 16.49 3.03 -2.36
CA ASN A 327 17.00 3.81 -1.24
C ASN A 327 18.31 4.56 -1.59
N GLU A 328 19.22 3.91 -2.31
CA GLU A 328 20.49 4.50 -2.72
C GLU A 328 20.33 5.64 -3.74
N ASN A 329 19.26 5.57 -4.55
CA ASN A 329 19.00 6.50 -5.65
C ASN A 329 17.66 7.25 -5.50
N ALA A 330 17.15 7.37 -4.30
CA ALA A 330 15.82 7.96 -4.05
C ALA A 330 15.72 9.40 -4.58
N ALA A 331 16.80 10.18 -4.54
CA ALA A 331 16.87 11.53 -5.11
C ALA A 331 16.59 11.57 -6.62
N PHE A 332 17.04 10.56 -7.38
CA PHE A 332 16.73 10.42 -8.81
C PHE A 332 15.27 9.99 -9.01
N TYR A 333 14.83 8.93 -8.31
CA TYR A 333 13.51 8.36 -8.52
C TYR A 333 12.37 9.28 -8.10
N ARG A 334 12.57 10.19 -7.13
CA ARG A 334 11.50 11.11 -6.70
C ARG A 334 11.02 12.07 -7.81
N ASP A 335 11.83 12.28 -8.84
CA ASP A 335 11.43 13.10 -9.99
C ASP A 335 10.49 12.33 -10.95
N HIS A 336 10.47 11.00 -10.85
CA HIS A 336 9.68 10.09 -11.68
C HIS A 336 8.55 9.40 -10.93
N ILE A 337 8.56 9.41 -9.59
CA ILE A 337 7.63 8.66 -8.77
C ILE A 337 6.82 9.59 -7.87
N ILE A 338 5.52 9.29 -7.76
CA ILE A 338 4.60 9.98 -6.86
C ILE A 338 3.88 8.95 -6.00
N LEU A 339 4.08 9.02 -4.68
CA LEU A 339 3.35 8.18 -3.72
C LEU A 339 2.17 8.95 -3.12
N ARG A 340 0.97 8.38 -3.25
CA ARG A 340 -0.32 9.01 -2.89
C ARG A 340 -1.09 8.20 -1.86
N PRO A 341 -2.05 8.80 -1.13
CA PRO A 341 -3.05 8.04 -0.37
C PRO A 341 -3.75 7.00 -1.25
N GLN A 342 -4.01 5.80 -0.72
CA GLN A 342 -4.66 4.72 -1.49
C GLN A 342 -6.07 5.10 -1.97
N GLU A 343 -6.78 5.95 -1.26
CA GLU A 343 -8.07 6.48 -1.70
C GLU A 343 -7.97 7.44 -2.89
N ILE A 344 -6.75 7.83 -3.30
CA ILE A 344 -6.45 8.53 -4.55
C ILE A 344 -6.00 7.53 -5.62
N SER A 345 -4.96 6.73 -5.34
CA SER A 345 -4.40 5.78 -6.32
C SER A 345 -5.45 4.78 -6.82
N ASN A 346 -6.36 4.36 -5.93
CA ASN A 346 -7.42 3.39 -6.24
C ASN A 346 -8.77 4.06 -6.55
N HIS A 347 -8.81 5.39 -6.66
CA HIS A 347 -10.09 6.11 -6.79
C HIS A 347 -10.79 5.81 -8.12
N PRO A 348 -12.02 5.26 -8.11
CA PRO A 348 -12.73 4.81 -9.32
C PRO A 348 -12.88 5.87 -10.39
N GLU A 349 -13.21 7.11 -9.99
CA GLU A 349 -13.41 8.21 -10.93
C GLU A 349 -12.10 8.67 -11.57
N VAL A 350 -10.99 8.71 -10.80
CA VAL A 350 -9.66 9.07 -11.33
C VAL A 350 -9.16 8.01 -12.31
N ILE A 351 -9.27 6.72 -11.95
CA ILE A 351 -8.92 5.60 -12.85
C ILE A 351 -9.67 5.72 -14.16
N ARG A 352 -10.98 5.98 -14.13
CA ARG A 352 -11.85 6.15 -15.30
C ARG A 352 -11.48 7.36 -16.13
N ARG A 353 -11.26 8.50 -15.48
CA ARG A 353 -10.91 9.77 -16.14
C ARG A 353 -9.59 9.70 -16.87
N LEU A 354 -8.59 9.08 -16.26
CA LEU A 354 -7.28 8.90 -16.87
C LEU A 354 -7.27 7.87 -18.00
N GLY A 355 -8.31 7.05 -18.11
CA GLY A 355 -8.39 5.99 -19.11
C GLY A 355 -7.40 4.86 -18.86
N VAL A 356 -7.15 4.50 -17.60
CA VAL A 356 -6.13 3.52 -17.21
C VAL A 356 -6.30 2.19 -17.94
N ILE A 357 -5.20 1.62 -18.43
CA ILE A 357 -5.10 0.24 -18.90
C ILE A 357 -4.76 -0.64 -17.68
N GLY A 358 -5.69 -1.49 -17.26
CA GLY A 358 -5.51 -2.32 -16.07
C GLY A 358 -5.10 -3.75 -16.39
N ALA A 359 -4.06 -4.25 -15.72
CA ALA A 359 -3.58 -5.63 -15.79
C ALA A 359 -3.60 -6.28 -14.41
N ASN A 360 -4.56 -7.17 -14.15
CA ASN A 360 -4.73 -7.81 -12.85
C ASN A 360 -4.79 -9.33 -12.97
N GLY A 361 -4.21 -10.02 -11.98
CA GLY A 361 -4.34 -11.46 -11.83
C GLY A 361 -5.68 -11.85 -11.21
N MET A 362 -6.13 -13.07 -11.50
CA MET A 362 -7.32 -13.68 -10.93
C MET A 362 -7.03 -15.12 -10.53
N ILE A 363 -7.87 -15.69 -9.65
CA ILE A 363 -7.79 -17.10 -9.26
C ILE A 363 -8.53 -17.96 -10.31
N GLU A 364 -9.72 -17.53 -10.72
CA GLU A 364 -10.55 -18.23 -11.71
C GLU A 364 -11.47 -17.26 -12.46
N ALA A 365 -11.88 -17.65 -13.66
CA ALA A 365 -12.91 -16.97 -14.44
C ALA A 365 -13.89 -17.98 -15.01
N ASP A 366 -15.16 -17.56 -15.16
CA ASP A 366 -16.17 -18.34 -15.86
C ASP A 366 -16.26 -17.96 -17.35
N ILE A 367 -17.07 -18.72 -18.11
CA ILE A 367 -17.26 -18.48 -19.55
C ILE A 367 -18.00 -17.17 -19.86
N TYR A 368 -18.56 -16.51 -18.89
CA TYR A 368 -19.26 -15.21 -19.03
C TYR A 368 -18.35 -14.02 -18.70
N GLY A 369 -17.09 -14.28 -18.30
CA GLY A 369 -16.12 -13.24 -17.90
C GLY A 369 -16.27 -12.76 -16.46
N ASN A 370 -17.03 -13.46 -15.62
CA ASN A 370 -16.98 -13.19 -14.18
C ASN A 370 -15.66 -13.73 -13.62
N VAL A 371 -15.02 -12.94 -12.75
CA VAL A 371 -13.72 -13.28 -12.17
C VAL A 371 -13.82 -13.39 -10.65
N ASN A 372 -13.06 -14.34 -10.10
CA ASN A 372 -12.86 -14.51 -8.68
C ASN A 372 -11.37 -14.33 -8.34
N SER A 373 -11.09 -13.42 -7.41
CA SER A 373 -9.74 -13.13 -6.93
C SER A 373 -9.58 -13.33 -5.43
N THR A 374 -10.57 -13.92 -4.75
CA THR A 374 -10.63 -13.93 -3.29
C THR A 374 -10.72 -15.32 -2.67
N HIS A 375 -11.51 -16.21 -3.23
CA HIS A 375 -11.84 -17.51 -2.62
C HIS A 375 -11.46 -18.69 -3.51
N VAL A 376 -11.21 -19.83 -2.87
CA VAL A 376 -11.04 -21.14 -3.54
C VAL A 376 -11.99 -22.14 -2.92
N MET A 377 -12.37 -23.18 -3.67
CA MET A 377 -13.26 -24.25 -3.21
C MET A 377 -14.58 -23.70 -2.63
N GLY A 378 -15.09 -22.63 -3.21
CA GLY A 378 -16.34 -21.98 -2.83
C GLY A 378 -16.17 -20.91 -1.75
N SER A 379 -15.90 -21.27 -0.51
CA SER A 379 -15.91 -20.34 0.63
C SER A 379 -14.58 -20.13 1.32
N ARG A 380 -13.54 -20.87 0.93
CA ARG A 380 -12.23 -20.75 1.57
C ARG A 380 -11.49 -19.51 1.06
N MET A 381 -11.29 -18.53 1.94
CA MET A 381 -10.60 -17.30 1.60
C MET A 381 -9.10 -17.55 1.33
N MET A 382 -8.60 -17.05 0.21
CA MET A 382 -7.17 -16.99 -0.13
C MET A 382 -6.56 -15.64 0.24
N ASN A 383 -7.24 -14.58 -0.12
CA ASN A 383 -6.89 -13.18 0.19
C ASN A 383 -8.14 -12.32 0.00
N GLY A 384 -8.07 -11.04 0.37
CA GLY A 384 -9.12 -10.09 0.08
C GLY A 384 -9.15 -9.67 -1.40
N ILE A 385 -10.11 -8.82 -1.77
CA ILE A 385 -10.26 -8.28 -3.12
C ILE A 385 -9.08 -7.38 -3.51
N GLY A 386 -8.48 -6.68 -2.54
CA GLY A 386 -7.40 -5.72 -2.78
C GLY A 386 -7.81 -4.61 -3.73
N GLY A 387 -6.84 -4.11 -4.49
CA GLY A 387 -7.06 -3.09 -5.53
C GLY A 387 -7.59 -3.66 -6.84
N SER A 388 -7.61 -4.98 -7.03
CA SER A 388 -8.06 -5.56 -8.29
C SER A 388 -9.50 -5.17 -8.61
N GLY A 389 -10.40 -5.15 -7.62
CA GLY A 389 -11.77 -4.71 -7.78
C GLY A 389 -11.91 -3.24 -8.17
N ASP A 390 -11.04 -2.36 -7.67
CA ASP A 390 -11.05 -0.94 -8.01
C ASP A 390 -10.60 -0.72 -9.46
N PHE A 391 -9.50 -1.32 -9.87
CA PHE A 391 -8.97 -1.17 -11.24
C PHE A 391 -9.81 -1.95 -12.25
N THR A 392 -10.21 -3.20 -11.96
CA THR A 392 -10.97 -4.04 -12.87
C THR A 392 -12.30 -3.41 -13.28
N ARG A 393 -13.02 -2.76 -12.35
CA ARG A 393 -14.32 -2.14 -12.65
C ARG A 393 -14.21 -0.76 -13.32
N ASN A 394 -13.05 -0.14 -13.32
CA ASN A 394 -12.91 1.28 -13.67
C ASN A 394 -11.90 1.56 -14.78
N ALA A 395 -11.01 0.63 -15.12
CA ALA A 395 -10.09 0.77 -16.22
C ALA A 395 -10.81 0.86 -17.58
N TYR A 396 -10.23 1.62 -18.52
CA TYR A 396 -10.81 1.84 -19.84
C TYR A 396 -10.73 0.59 -20.72
N ILE A 397 -9.60 -0.11 -20.68
CA ILE A 397 -9.31 -1.32 -21.46
C ILE A 397 -9.17 -2.51 -20.49
N LEU A 398 -10.23 -2.87 -19.85
CA LEU A 398 -10.14 -3.95 -18.89
C LEU A 398 -10.59 -5.30 -19.44
N SER A 399 -11.61 -5.31 -20.30
CA SER A 399 -12.20 -6.54 -20.82
C SER A 399 -11.20 -7.46 -21.54
N LEU A 400 -9.98 -7.01 -21.73
CA LEU A 400 -8.95 -7.67 -22.51
C LEU A 400 -7.95 -8.43 -21.64
N ILE A 401 -7.94 -8.21 -20.34
CA ILE A 401 -6.94 -8.73 -19.42
C ILE A 401 -7.51 -9.87 -18.57
N HIS A 402 -8.75 -10.17 -18.77
CA HIS A 402 -9.42 -11.33 -18.20
C HIS A 402 -9.27 -12.60 -19.06
N ILE A 403 -8.51 -12.53 -20.12
CA ILE A 403 -8.29 -13.65 -21.04
C ILE A 403 -7.06 -14.43 -20.62
#